data_a9d8083b61fcfefe15f5b776b0380bb9
#
_entry.id   a9d8083b61fcfefe15f5b776b0380bb9
#
_cell.length_a   1.000
_cell.length_b   1.000
_cell.length_c   1.000
_cell.angle_alpha   90.00
_cell.angle_beta   90.00
_cell.angle_gamma   90.00
#
_symmetry.space_group_name_H-M   'P 1'
#
loop_
_entity.id
_entity.type
_entity.pdbx_description
1 polymer ?
#
loop_
_entity_poly.entity_id
_entity_poly.type
_entity_poly.pdbx_seq_one_letter_code
_entity_poly.pdbx_strand_id
1 'polypeptide(L)'
;MKIVNIMNFVRDYDPRYEGSAQRMFALTEKELELVQKHGFDNTFLLQYDALINPKYQTLFKTKANDTTELGLWYEIVRPLTDAVGIKWRGREDWSWDWHIVPGFSMAYTKNERKILIDEAMNRFKGIYGYYPKTVGSWLIDTYTAEYLVNEYNVSAIAICRDQVATDAYTLVGGHFNTPYFPSKKIYLPPQKPKKMGLMFLFFVCLAQTPHTAMMKTNT
;
A
#
# COMPACT_ATOMS: atom_id res chain seq x y z
N MET A 1 -1.93 26.90 -2.95
CA MET A 1 -1.48 26.20 -1.74
C MET A 1 -0.48 25.13 -2.16
N LYS A 2 0.64 25.01 -1.47
CA LYS A 2 1.62 23.92 -1.71
C LYS A 2 1.36 22.84 -0.66
N ILE A 3 1.12 21.61 -1.09
CA ILE A 3 0.86 20.46 -0.21
C ILE A 3 1.98 19.44 -0.43
N VAL A 4 2.49 18.89 0.66
CA VAL A 4 3.42 17.77 0.66
C VAL A 4 2.70 16.59 1.32
N ASN A 5 2.54 15.50 0.59
CA ASN A 5 2.03 14.24 1.15
C ASN A 5 3.21 13.36 1.54
N ILE A 6 3.24 12.98 2.81
CA ILE A 6 4.22 12.03 3.34
C ILE A 6 3.51 10.69 3.51
N MET A 7 3.80 9.75 2.61
CA MET A 7 3.25 8.40 2.66
C MET A 7 4.39 7.38 2.72
N ASN A 8 4.38 6.57 3.75
CA ASN A 8 5.33 5.49 3.97
C ASN A 8 4.60 4.16 3.78
N PHE A 9 5.07 3.31 2.87
CA PHE A 9 4.58 1.94 2.86
C PHE A 9 5.45 1.07 3.76
N VAL A 10 4.78 0.20 4.53
CA VAL A 10 5.43 -0.61 5.58
C VAL A 10 5.26 -2.08 5.24
N ARG A 11 6.38 -2.78 5.09
CA ARG A 11 6.45 -4.24 4.99
C ARG A 11 7.30 -4.80 6.12
N ASP A 12 7.01 -6.03 6.52
CA ASP A 12 7.77 -6.69 7.59
C ASP A 12 9.10 -7.27 7.10
N TYR A 13 9.13 -7.75 5.86
CA TYR A 13 10.24 -8.53 5.36
C TYR A 13 10.50 -8.31 3.87
N ASP A 14 11.77 -8.27 3.49
CA ASP A 14 12.21 -8.30 2.10
C ASP A 14 13.11 -9.52 1.87
N PRO A 15 12.63 -10.55 1.15
CA PRO A 15 13.38 -11.80 0.96
C PRO A 15 14.69 -11.66 0.20
N ARG A 16 14.91 -10.51 -0.43
CA ARG A 16 16.14 -10.21 -1.17
C ARG A 16 17.33 -9.88 -0.27
N TYR A 17 17.08 -9.58 1.01
CA TYR A 17 18.12 -9.12 1.92
C TYR A 17 18.07 -9.82 3.26
N GLU A 18 19.19 -10.36 3.67
CA GLU A 18 19.36 -10.92 5.00
C GLU A 18 19.19 -9.83 6.07
N GLY A 19 18.50 -10.16 7.15
CA GLY A 19 18.22 -9.22 8.25
C GLY A 19 17.26 -8.07 7.90
N SER A 20 16.52 -8.20 6.80
CA SER A 20 15.61 -7.15 6.34
C SER A 20 14.52 -6.84 7.35
N ALA A 21 13.97 -7.83 8.05
CA ALA A 21 12.89 -7.63 9.02
C ALA A 21 13.28 -6.64 10.14
N GLN A 22 14.46 -6.81 10.73
CA GLN A 22 14.94 -5.91 11.77
C GLN A 22 15.17 -4.49 11.24
N ARG A 23 15.72 -4.37 10.02
CA ARG A 23 15.98 -3.07 9.38
C ARG A 23 14.69 -2.37 9.02
N MET A 24 13.72 -3.07 8.44
CA MET A 24 12.41 -2.51 8.08
C MET A 24 11.69 -1.96 9.30
N PHE A 25 11.67 -2.73 10.39
CA PHE A 25 11.06 -2.28 11.64
C PHE A 25 11.77 -1.03 12.20
N ALA A 26 13.11 -1.03 12.29
CA ALA A 26 13.87 0.10 12.80
C ALA A 26 13.71 1.36 11.94
N LEU A 27 13.62 1.20 10.61
CA LEU A 27 13.35 2.32 9.70
C LEU A 27 11.96 2.89 9.91
N THR A 28 10.94 2.03 10.00
CA THR A 28 9.55 2.47 10.25
C THR A 28 9.43 3.23 11.57
N GLU A 29 10.06 2.73 12.63
CA GLU A 29 10.09 3.41 13.93
C GLU A 29 10.77 4.79 13.81
N LYS A 30 11.90 4.85 13.11
CA LYS A 30 12.65 6.10 12.91
C LYS A 30 11.89 7.12 12.04
N GLU A 31 11.22 6.67 11.00
CA GLU A 31 10.36 7.52 10.16
C GLU A 31 9.20 8.10 10.95
N LEU A 32 8.53 7.28 11.78
CA LEU A 32 7.46 7.74 12.66
C LEU A 32 7.96 8.81 13.65
N GLU A 33 9.09 8.57 14.30
CA GLU A 33 9.71 9.57 15.20
C GLU A 33 10.03 10.88 14.47
N LEU A 34 10.56 10.78 13.25
CA LEU A 34 10.98 11.96 12.48
C LEU A 34 9.78 12.83 12.07
N VAL A 35 8.72 12.22 11.50
CA VAL A 35 7.54 12.97 11.07
C VAL A 35 6.82 13.61 12.25
N GLN A 36 6.73 12.92 13.38
CA GLN A 36 6.12 13.44 14.60
C GLN A 36 6.95 14.59 15.22
N LYS A 37 8.27 14.42 15.26
CA LYS A 37 9.20 15.47 15.75
C LYS A 37 9.01 16.79 14.99
N HIS A 38 8.69 16.73 13.71
CA HIS A 38 8.48 17.91 12.87
C HIS A 38 7.01 18.33 12.76
N GLY A 39 6.09 17.62 13.41
CA GLY A 39 4.66 17.92 13.36
C GLY A 39 4.04 17.78 11.98
N PHE A 40 4.54 16.84 11.16
CA PHE A 40 4.03 16.61 9.82
C PHE A 40 2.86 15.64 9.85
N ASP A 41 1.77 15.98 9.14
CA ASP A 41 0.74 15.01 8.80
C ASP A 41 1.34 13.95 7.88
N ASN A 42 1.05 12.68 8.19
CA ASN A 42 1.67 11.55 7.51
C ASN A 42 0.74 10.34 7.46
N THR A 43 0.98 9.45 6.50
CA THR A 43 0.23 8.20 6.34
C THR A 43 1.20 7.03 6.29
N PHE A 44 0.99 6.01 7.14
CA PHE A 44 1.68 4.73 7.08
C PHE A 44 0.74 3.67 6.50
N LEU A 45 1.14 3.09 5.37
CA LEU A 45 0.37 2.07 4.67
C LEU A 45 0.96 0.70 4.95
N LEU A 46 0.25 -0.10 5.72
CA LEU A 46 0.72 -1.40 6.20
C LEU A 46 0.43 -2.50 5.19
N GLN A 47 1.47 -3.17 4.68
CA GLN A 47 1.33 -4.43 3.97
C GLN A 47 0.81 -5.51 4.93
N TYR A 48 0.14 -6.54 4.44
CA TYR A 48 -0.53 -7.52 5.29
C TYR A 48 0.42 -8.22 6.27
N ASP A 49 1.66 -8.50 5.89
CA ASP A 49 2.68 -9.08 6.75
C ASP A 49 3.03 -8.17 7.95
N ALA A 50 3.25 -6.88 7.69
CA ALA A 50 3.46 -5.89 8.75
C ALA A 50 2.19 -5.68 9.59
N LEU A 51 1.02 -5.69 8.96
CA LEU A 51 -0.27 -5.54 9.64
C LEU A 51 -0.50 -6.62 10.70
N ILE A 52 -0.17 -7.86 10.40
CA ILE A 52 -0.36 -8.99 11.32
C ILE A 52 0.77 -9.15 12.34
N ASN A 53 1.90 -8.48 12.16
CA ASN A 53 3.04 -8.58 13.07
C ASN A 53 2.81 -7.76 14.36
N PRO A 54 2.85 -8.41 15.55
CA PRO A 54 2.62 -7.74 16.83
C PRO A 54 3.56 -6.56 17.12
N LYS A 55 4.78 -6.55 16.57
CA LYS A 55 5.73 -5.46 16.77
C LYS A 55 5.22 -4.15 16.16
N TYR A 56 4.74 -4.20 14.90
CA TYR A 56 4.16 -3.03 14.23
C TYR A 56 2.85 -2.61 14.88
N GLN A 57 2.01 -3.57 15.29
CA GLN A 57 0.78 -3.27 16.02
C GLN A 57 1.07 -2.51 17.32
N THR A 58 2.06 -2.95 18.08
CA THR A 58 2.49 -2.29 19.32
C THR A 58 3.05 -0.90 18.99
N LEU A 59 3.95 -0.78 18.01
CA LEU A 59 4.54 0.48 17.62
C LEU A 59 3.46 1.53 17.32
N PHE A 60 2.54 1.22 16.41
CA PHE A 60 1.53 2.19 15.98
C PHE A 60 0.45 2.45 17.06
N LYS A 61 0.04 1.43 17.82
CA LYS A 61 -0.91 1.64 18.92
C LYS A 61 -0.37 2.50 20.06
N THR A 62 0.95 2.49 20.26
CA THR A 62 1.57 3.20 21.39
C THR A 62 2.20 4.53 20.99
N LYS A 63 2.67 4.66 19.74
CA LYS A 63 3.43 5.85 19.31
C LYS A 63 2.74 6.69 18.24
N ALA A 64 1.77 6.16 17.47
CA ALA A 64 1.03 6.98 16.52
C ALA A 64 0.19 8.04 17.26
N ASN A 65 0.15 9.23 16.73
CA ASN A 65 -0.60 10.37 17.26
C ASN A 65 -1.62 10.89 16.21
N ASP A 66 -2.31 11.97 16.53
CA ASP A 66 -3.38 12.53 15.70
C ASP A 66 -2.92 13.04 14.32
N THR A 67 -1.61 13.22 14.11
CA THR A 67 -1.05 13.56 12.79
C THR A 67 -0.71 12.35 11.94
N THR A 68 -0.86 11.12 12.47
CA THR A 68 -0.52 9.88 11.81
C THR A 68 -1.76 9.11 11.39
N GLU A 69 -2.01 9.01 10.10
CA GLU A 69 -3.01 8.12 9.52
C GLU A 69 -2.41 6.73 9.28
N LEU A 70 -3.15 5.68 9.65
CA LEU A 70 -2.83 4.31 9.28
C LEU A 70 -3.76 3.85 8.16
N GLY A 71 -3.16 3.31 7.10
CA GLY A 71 -3.85 2.76 5.95
C GLY A 71 -3.34 1.37 5.58
N LEU A 72 -3.89 0.81 4.52
CA LEU A 72 -3.50 -0.50 4.00
C LEU A 72 -2.62 -0.34 2.76
N TRP A 73 -1.48 -1.03 2.72
CA TRP A 73 -0.75 -1.26 1.48
C TRP A 73 -1.22 -2.60 0.88
N TYR A 74 -2.06 -2.50 -0.14
CA TYR A 74 -2.66 -3.67 -0.76
C TYR A 74 -1.76 -4.24 -1.86
N GLU A 75 -0.92 -5.14 -1.44
CA GLU A 75 -0.09 -6.02 -2.26
C GLU A 75 -0.32 -7.44 -1.75
N ILE A 76 -0.58 -8.38 -2.65
CA ILE A 76 -0.88 -9.74 -2.23
C ILE A 76 0.43 -10.42 -1.84
N VAL A 77 0.48 -10.84 -0.60
CA VAL A 77 1.60 -11.57 0.00
C VAL A 77 1.14 -12.94 0.48
N ARG A 78 2.07 -13.86 0.62
CA ARG A 78 1.76 -15.24 1.03
C ARG A 78 0.96 -15.32 2.33
N PRO A 79 1.29 -14.59 3.41
CA PRO A 79 0.49 -14.61 4.62
C PRO A 79 -1.00 -14.24 4.40
N LEU A 80 -1.29 -13.36 3.44
CA LEU A 80 -2.67 -13.01 3.10
C LEU A 80 -3.39 -14.16 2.38
N THR A 81 -2.73 -14.81 1.43
CA THR A 81 -3.32 -15.95 0.72
C THR A 81 -3.51 -17.16 1.64
N ASP A 82 -2.56 -17.42 2.50
CA ASP A 82 -2.61 -18.51 3.47
C ASP A 82 -3.75 -18.31 4.49
N ALA A 83 -3.99 -17.08 4.93
CA ALA A 83 -5.06 -16.76 5.88
C ALA A 83 -6.47 -17.11 5.36
N VAL A 84 -6.65 -17.15 4.04
CA VAL A 84 -7.95 -17.44 3.41
C VAL A 84 -7.95 -18.74 2.60
N GLY A 85 -6.89 -19.51 2.63
CA GLY A 85 -6.77 -20.78 1.92
C GLY A 85 -6.72 -20.64 0.39
N ILE A 86 -6.31 -19.48 -0.13
CA ILE A 86 -6.09 -19.26 -1.56
C ILE A 86 -4.64 -19.61 -1.88
N LYS A 87 -4.44 -20.31 -3.00
CA LYS A 87 -3.10 -20.71 -3.43
C LYS A 87 -2.23 -19.49 -3.72
N TRP A 88 -1.09 -19.40 -3.05
CA TRP A 88 -0.04 -18.45 -3.39
C TRP A 88 0.47 -18.68 -4.81
N ARG A 89 0.62 -17.61 -5.59
CA ARG A 89 1.01 -17.63 -7.00
C ARG A 89 2.39 -17.06 -7.28
N GLY A 90 3.09 -16.63 -6.23
CA GLY A 90 4.49 -16.24 -6.30
C GLY A 90 5.45 -17.39 -6.09
N ARG A 91 6.71 -17.09 -5.88
CA ARG A 91 7.75 -18.10 -5.61
C ARG A 91 7.48 -18.81 -4.30
N GLU A 92 7.80 -20.10 -4.26
CA GLU A 92 7.54 -20.92 -3.07
C GLU A 92 8.33 -20.46 -1.85
N ASP A 93 9.57 -20.03 -2.05
CA ASP A 93 10.48 -19.63 -0.96
C ASP A 93 10.30 -18.18 -0.47
N TRP A 94 9.39 -17.42 -1.10
CA TRP A 94 9.21 -16.02 -0.80
C TRP A 94 7.82 -15.71 -0.28
N SER A 95 7.74 -14.87 0.75
CA SER A 95 6.47 -14.41 1.31
C SER A 95 5.77 -13.34 0.45
N TRP A 96 6.50 -12.65 -0.43
CA TRP A 96 5.98 -11.78 -1.47
C TRP A 96 6.85 -11.90 -2.72
N ASP A 97 6.34 -11.41 -3.85
CA ASP A 97 7.08 -11.43 -5.10
C ASP A 97 6.92 -10.09 -5.82
N TRP A 98 8.01 -9.58 -6.39
CA TRP A 98 7.98 -8.32 -7.16
C TRP A 98 7.40 -8.48 -8.56
N HIS A 99 7.13 -9.71 -9.01
CA HIS A 99 6.49 -9.89 -10.29
C HIS A 99 5.04 -9.39 -10.23
N ILE A 100 4.64 -8.67 -11.28
CA ILE A 100 3.29 -8.06 -11.38
C ILE A 100 2.19 -9.11 -11.18
N VAL A 101 2.39 -10.31 -11.69
CA VAL A 101 1.35 -11.33 -11.70
C VAL A 101 1.00 -11.84 -10.30
N PRO A 102 1.93 -12.30 -9.46
CA PRO A 102 1.57 -12.83 -8.15
C PRO A 102 1.31 -11.77 -7.08
N GLY A 103 2.01 -10.65 -7.13
CA GLY A 103 1.92 -9.58 -6.11
C GLY A 103 0.70 -8.69 -6.24
N PHE A 104 0.02 -8.73 -7.39
CA PHE A 104 -1.13 -7.87 -7.65
C PHE A 104 -2.39 -8.66 -7.92
N SER A 105 -3.51 -8.03 -7.65
CA SER A 105 -4.84 -8.64 -7.72
C SER A 105 -5.18 -9.29 -9.07
N MET A 106 -4.56 -8.85 -10.15
CA MET A 106 -4.85 -9.36 -11.51
C MET A 106 -4.55 -10.85 -11.72
N ALA A 107 -3.68 -11.44 -10.93
CA ALA A 107 -3.41 -12.89 -10.98
C ALA A 107 -4.55 -13.74 -10.39
N TYR A 108 -5.48 -13.11 -9.69
CA TYR A 108 -6.54 -13.78 -8.95
C TYR A 108 -7.89 -13.52 -9.61
N THR A 109 -8.78 -14.50 -9.55
CA THR A 109 -10.16 -14.36 -10.03
C THR A 109 -10.89 -13.27 -9.23
N LYS A 110 -11.98 -12.74 -9.77
CA LYS A 110 -12.78 -11.72 -9.06
C LYS A 110 -13.25 -12.20 -7.68
N ASN A 111 -13.63 -13.48 -7.57
CA ASN A 111 -14.05 -14.05 -6.29
C ASN A 111 -12.88 -14.14 -5.30
N GLU A 112 -11.72 -14.58 -5.75
CA GLU A 112 -10.53 -14.61 -4.90
C GLU A 112 -10.11 -13.19 -4.48
N ARG A 113 -10.16 -12.20 -5.38
CA ARG A 113 -9.88 -10.80 -5.05
C ARG A 113 -10.80 -10.28 -3.96
N LYS A 114 -12.08 -10.58 -4.06
CA LYS A 114 -13.06 -10.24 -3.03
C LYS A 114 -12.66 -10.81 -1.66
N ILE A 115 -12.37 -12.11 -1.59
CA ILE A 115 -11.99 -12.79 -0.36
C ILE A 115 -10.70 -12.21 0.22
N LEU A 116 -9.70 -11.94 -0.61
CA LEU A 116 -8.42 -11.35 -0.20
C LEU A 116 -8.59 -9.91 0.35
N ILE A 117 -9.43 -9.10 -0.30
CA ILE A 117 -9.74 -7.76 0.18
C ILE A 117 -10.49 -7.83 1.51
N ASP A 118 -11.50 -8.68 1.61
CA ASP A 118 -12.31 -8.84 2.81
C ASP A 118 -11.45 -9.24 4.01
N GLU A 119 -10.51 -10.18 3.82
CA GLU A 119 -9.55 -10.54 4.87
C GLU A 119 -8.67 -9.36 5.28
N ALA A 120 -8.04 -8.69 4.33
CA ALA A 120 -7.13 -7.59 4.63
C ALA A 120 -7.84 -6.43 5.38
N MET A 121 -9.03 -6.04 4.91
CA MET A 121 -9.83 -4.97 5.50
C MET A 121 -10.36 -5.34 6.88
N ASN A 122 -10.89 -6.56 7.03
CA ASN A 122 -11.41 -7.04 8.32
C ASN A 122 -10.28 -7.26 9.34
N ARG A 123 -9.13 -7.72 8.90
CA ARG A 123 -7.94 -7.85 9.75
C ARG A 123 -7.48 -6.50 10.26
N PHE A 124 -7.40 -5.50 9.39
CA PHE A 124 -7.07 -4.13 9.79
C PHE A 124 -8.06 -3.60 10.83
N LYS A 125 -9.36 -3.75 10.56
CA LYS A 125 -10.41 -3.33 11.51
C LYS A 125 -10.33 -4.08 12.84
N GLY A 126 -10.06 -5.38 12.81
CA GLY A 126 -9.90 -6.19 14.02
C GLY A 126 -8.75 -5.72 14.93
N ILE A 127 -7.69 -5.17 14.32
CA ILE A 127 -6.49 -4.69 15.02
C ILE A 127 -6.65 -3.24 15.51
N TYR A 128 -7.17 -2.35 14.65
CA TYR A 128 -7.21 -0.91 14.92
C TYR A 128 -8.61 -0.36 15.23
N GLY A 129 -9.67 -1.15 15.07
CA GLY A 129 -11.04 -0.78 15.42
C GLY A 129 -11.82 -0.05 14.32
N TYR A 130 -11.20 0.27 13.18
CA TYR A 130 -11.81 0.95 12.04
C TYR A 130 -11.30 0.40 10.71
N TYR A 131 -12.05 0.63 9.63
CA TYR A 131 -11.57 0.37 8.27
C TYR A 131 -10.65 1.49 7.78
N PRO A 132 -9.51 1.17 7.13
CA PRO A 132 -8.62 2.19 6.60
C PRO A 132 -9.32 3.05 5.55
N LYS A 133 -9.06 4.35 5.57
CA LYS A 133 -9.62 5.29 4.57
C LYS A 133 -8.71 5.45 3.36
N THR A 134 -7.43 5.18 3.55
CA THR A 134 -6.42 5.23 2.50
C THR A 134 -5.88 3.84 2.22
N VAL A 135 -5.84 3.46 0.94
CA VAL A 135 -5.22 2.23 0.46
C VAL A 135 -4.15 2.57 -0.56
N GLY A 136 -2.96 2.03 -0.38
CA GLY A 136 -1.86 2.15 -1.35
C GLY A 136 -1.62 0.85 -2.09
N SER A 137 -1.12 0.94 -3.30
CA SER A 137 -0.61 -0.19 -4.10
C SER A 137 0.29 0.30 -5.21
N TRP A 138 1.22 -0.51 -5.66
CA TRP A 138 1.97 -0.21 -6.87
C TRP A 138 1.06 -0.19 -8.11
N LEU A 139 0.15 -1.14 -8.16
CA LEU A 139 -0.83 -1.29 -9.22
C LEU A 139 -2.12 -1.86 -8.63
N ILE A 140 -3.25 -1.24 -8.97
CA ILE A 140 -4.58 -1.69 -8.56
C ILE A 140 -5.51 -1.80 -9.78
N ASP A 141 -6.27 -2.87 -9.88
CA ASP A 141 -7.26 -3.03 -10.95
C ASP A 141 -8.60 -2.34 -10.60
N THR A 142 -9.41 -2.07 -11.63
CA THR A 142 -10.69 -1.37 -11.46
C THR A 142 -11.66 -2.10 -10.54
N TYR A 143 -11.73 -3.43 -10.61
CA TYR A 143 -12.63 -4.19 -9.76
C TYR A 143 -12.23 -4.06 -8.29
N THR A 144 -10.94 -4.23 -7.99
CA THR A 144 -10.40 -4.08 -6.64
C THR A 144 -10.64 -2.68 -6.10
N ALA A 145 -10.37 -1.65 -6.89
CA ALA A 145 -10.58 -0.27 -6.50
C ALA A 145 -12.07 0.04 -6.24
N GLU A 146 -12.97 -0.40 -7.14
CA GLU A 146 -14.42 -0.23 -6.96
C GLU A 146 -14.92 -0.97 -5.72
N TYR A 147 -14.45 -2.18 -5.48
CA TYR A 147 -14.86 -2.97 -4.32
C TYR A 147 -14.43 -2.30 -3.01
N LEU A 148 -13.18 -1.84 -2.92
CA LEU A 148 -12.69 -1.11 -1.74
C LEU A 148 -13.53 0.15 -1.44
N VAL A 149 -13.90 0.89 -2.45
CA VAL A 149 -14.71 2.10 -2.29
C VAL A 149 -16.14 1.77 -1.88
N ASN A 150 -16.78 0.85 -2.57
CA ASN A 150 -18.20 0.57 -2.39
C ASN A 150 -18.48 -0.18 -1.07
N GLU A 151 -17.65 -1.15 -0.72
CA GLU A 151 -17.91 -2.01 0.44
C GLU A 151 -17.25 -1.46 1.72
N TYR A 152 -16.11 -0.80 1.60
CA TYR A 152 -15.31 -0.36 2.76
C TYR A 152 -15.22 1.15 2.92
N ASN A 153 -15.83 1.90 1.97
CA ASN A 153 -15.83 3.35 2.00
C ASN A 153 -14.40 3.95 2.06
N VAL A 154 -13.50 3.35 1.27
CA VAL A 154 -12.16 3.88 1.05
C VAL A 154 -12.27 5.21 0.32
N SER A 155 -11.60 6.23 0.82
CA SER A 155 -11.71 7.61 0.31
C SER A 155 -10.55 8.01 -0.61
N ALA A 156 -9.41 7.40 -0.42
CA ALA A 156 -8.20 7.69 -1.20
C ALA A 156 -7.47 6.41 -1.58
N ILE A 157 -6.96 6.37 -2.82
CA ILE A 157 -6.08 5.31 -3.29
C ILE A 157 -4.78 5.94 -3.77
N ALA A 158 -3.67 5.47 -3.21
CA ALA A 158 -2.33 5.85 -3.62
C ALA A 158 -1.76 4.81 -4.57
N ILE A 159 -1.31 5.25 -5.75
CA ILE A 159 -0.57 4.42 -6.70
C ILE A 159 0.78 5.04 -6.98
N CYS A 160 1.74 4.24 -7.37
CA CYS A 160 3.06 4.71 -7.73
C CYS A 160 3.20 4.73 -9.26
N ARG A 161 3.60 5.87 -9.79
CA ARG A 161 3.97 6.04 -11.17
C ARG A 161 5.46 6.30 -11.26
N ASP A 162 6.09 5.76 -12.30
CA ASP A 162 7.46 6.11 -12.64
C ASP A 162 8.52 5.67 -11.63
N GLN A 163 8.60 4.39 -11.46
CA GLN A 163 9.76 3.78 -10.84
C GLN A 163 10.81 3.39 -11.89
N VAL A 164 11.07 4.27 -12.85
CA VAL A 164 11.99 4.03 -13.96
C VAL A 164 13.38 3.57 -13.49
N ALA A 165 13.77 4.00 -12.30
CA ALA A 165 15.07 3.63 -11.73
C ALA A 165 15.01 2.39 -10.82
N THR A 166 13.82 1.86 -10.52
CA THR A 166 13.64 0.72 -9.61
C THR A 166 12.94 -0.45 -10.26
N ASP A 167 11.63 -0.51 -10.22
CA ASP A 167 10.87 -1.68 -10.62
C ASP A 167 9.93 -1.44 -11.81
N ALA A 168 9.84 -0.23 -12.31
CA ALA A 168 9.17 0.21 -13.56
C ALA A 168 7.75 -0.35 -13.79
N TYR A 169 7.00 -0.63 -12.75
CA TYR A 169 5.72 -1.33 -12.89
C TYR A 169 4.61 -0.51 -13.53
N THR A 170 4.68 0.81 -13.49
CA THR A 170 3.57 1.61 -13.96
C THR A 170 4.02 2.86 -14.69
N LEU A 171 4.06 2.77 -15.99
CA LEU A 171 4.06 3.93 -16.89
C LEU A 171 2.65 4.57 -17.00
N VAL A 172 1.69 4.09 -16.21
CA VAL A 172 0.26 4.35 -16.36
C VAL A 172 -0.32 4.94 -15.08
N GLY A 173 -1.07 6.01 -15.20
CA GLY A 173 -1.69 6.74 -14.09
C GLY A 173 -1.95 8.18 -14.45
N GLY A 174 -2.47 8.97 -13.50
CA GLY A 174 -2.65 10.41 -13.64
C GLY A 174 -1.34 11.18 -13.68
N HIS A 175 -1.44 12.49 -13.62
CA HIS A 175 -0.25 13.34 -13.49
C HIS A 175 0.40 13.18 -12.12
N PHE A 176 1.73 13.37 -12.07
CA PHE A 176 2.47 13.33 -10.82
C PHE A 176 1.93 14.31 -9.79
N ASN A 177 1.86 13.88 -8.55
CA ASN A 177 1.45 14.69 -7.41
C ASN A 177 0.12 15.44 -7.60
N THR A 178 -0.73 14.91 -8.49
CA THR A 178 -2.04 15.49 -8.76
C THR A 178 -3.11 14.46 -8.49
N PRO A 179 -4.00 14.67 -7.51
CA PRO A 179 -5.13 13.79 -7.29
C PRO A 179 -6.08 13.84 -8.48
N TYR A 180 -6.66 12.69 -8.84
CA TYR A 180 -7.62 12.59 -9.93
C TYR A 180 -8.70 11.55 -9.66
N PHE A 181 -9.81 11.69 -10.37
CA PHE A 181 -10.88 10.69 -10.36
C PHE A 181 -10.65 9.69 -11.50
N PRO A 182 -10.47 8.40 -11.19
CA PRO A 182 -10.23 7.40 -12.23
C PRO A 182 -11.50 7.05 -13.01
N SER A 183 -11.29 6.58 -14.23
CA SER A 183 -12.36 5.99 -15.03
C SER A 183 -12.80 4.65 -14.47
N LYS A 184 -14.12 4.37 -14.48
CA LYS A 184 -14.63 3.03 -14.15
C LYS A 184 -14.26 1.93 -15.15
N LYS A 185 -13.93 2.29 -16.38
CA LYS A 185 -13.57 1.32 -17.44
C LYS A 185 -12.09 1.06 -17.49
N ILE A 186 -11.30 2.12 -17.33
CA ILE A 186 -9.85 2.08 -17.34
C ILE A 186 -9.43 3.11 -16.31
N TYR A 187 -9.04 2.71 -15.12
CA TYR A 187 -8.73 3.64 -14.01
C TYR A 187 -7.54 4.58 -14.28
N LEU A 188 -6.83 4.37 -15.36
CA LEU A 188 -5.62 5.11 -15.73
C LEU A 188 -5.86 6.57 -16.15
N PRO A 189 -6.83 6.89 -17.04
CA PRO A 189 -7.03 8.27 -17.41
C PRO A 189 -7.88 9.01 -16.38
N PRO A 190 -7.49 10.25 -16.03
CA PRO A 190 -8.33 11.15 -15.24
C PRO A 190 -9.67 11.38 -15.92
N GLN A 191 -10.75 11.43 -15.14
CA GLN A 191 -12.06 11.82 -15.64
C GLN A 191 -12.57 13.05 -14.91
N LYS A 192 -13.42 13.84 -15.61
CA LYS A 192 -14.19 14.88 -14.94
C LYS A 192 -15.17 14.20 -13.97
N PRO A 193 -15.34 14.72 -12.74
CA PRO A 193 -16.33 14.21 -11.82
C PRO A 193 -17.71 14.30 -12.45
N LYS A 194 -18.31 13.16 -12.80
CA LYS A 194 -19.72 13.06 -13.16
C LYS A 194 -20.49 12.77 -11.88
N LYS A 195 -21.73 13.26 -11.77
CA LYS A 195 -22.61 13.14 -10.59
C LYS A 195 -22.82 11.72 -10.02
N MET A 196 -22.26 10.69 -10.61
CA MET A 196 -22.29 9.28 -10.19
C MET A 196 -20.92 8.59 -10.43
N GLY A 197 -19.81 9.29 -10.22
CA GLY A 197 -18.48 8.70 -10.26
C GLY A 197 -18.08 8.12 -8.91
N LEU A 198 -17.21 7.12 -8.91
CA LEU A 198 -16.43 6.76 -7.74
C LEU A 198 -15.71 8.02 -7.26
N MET A 199 -16.01 8.45 -6.04
CA MET A 199 -15.45 9.66 -5.47
C MET A 199 -14.26 9.26 -4.59
N PHE A 200 -13.13 8.91 -5.22
CA PHE A 200 -11.88 8.71 -4.52
C PHE A 200 -10.74 9.37 -5.29
N LEU A 201 -9.74 9.78 -4.54
CA LEU A 201 -8.59 10.47 -5.05
C LEU A 201 -7.47 9.47 -5.28
N PHE A 202 -6.90 9.46 -6.48
CA PHE A 202 -5.63 8.77 -6.73
C PHE A 202 -4.49 9.74 -6.48
N PHE A 203 -3.59 9.35 -5.59
CA PHE A 203 -2.32 10.02 -5.41
C PHE A 203 -1.24 9.22 -6.13
N VAL A 204 -0.47 9.89 -6.94
CA VAL A 204 0.67 9.30 -7.61
C VAL A 204 1.92 9.71 -6.83
N CYS A 205 2.54 8.74 -6.18
CA CYS A 205 3.75 8.96 -5.41
C CYS A 205 5.00 8.85 -6.30
N LEU A 206 5.97 9.71 -6.05
CA LEU A 206 7.36 9.45 -6.40
C LEU A 206 7.94 8.60 -5.26
N ALA A 207 7.94 7.29 -5.43
CA ALA A 207 8.61 6.44 -4.47
C ALA A 207 10.10 6.35 -4.82
N GLN A 208 10.93 7.06 -4.09
CA GLN A 208 12.29 6.57 -3.89
C GLN A 208 12.19 5.46 -2.85
N THR A 209 12.26 4.21 -3.29
CA THR A 209 12.36 3.12 -2.33
C THR A 209 13.69 3.24 -1.58
N PRO A 210 13.79 2.78 -0.32
CA PRO A 210 15.04 2.70 0.44
C PRO A 210 16.17 1.98 -0.31
N HIS A 211 15.84 1.22 -1.33
CA HIS A 211 16.75 0.54 -2.24
C HIS A 211 17.78 1.46 -2.90
N THR A 212 17.38 2.64 -3.37
CA THR A 212 18.32 3.54 -4.07
C THR A 212 19.32 4.16 -3.10
N ALA A 213 18.96 4.29 -1.84
CA ALA A 213 19.88 4.75 -0.80
C ALA A 213 20.90 3.67 -0.40
N MET A 214 20.49 2.38 -0.41
CA MET A 214 21.40 1.27 -0.06
C MET A 214 22.44 0.95 -1.13
N MET A 215 22.13 1.17 -2.42
CA MET A 215 23.11 0.91 -3.51
C MET A 215 24.20 1.98 -3.63
N LYS A 216 24.02 3.16 -3.06
CA LYS A 216 25.02 4.24 -3.10
C LYS A 216 26.07 4.21 -1.99
N THR A 217 25.95 3.34 -1.02
CA THR A 217 26.89 3.27 0.11
C THR A 217 27.95 2.19 -0.02
N ASN A 218 28.01 1.46 -1.13
CA ASN A 218 29.01 0.40 -1.39
C ASN A 218 29.95 0.73 -2.56
N THR A 219 30.29 2.01 -2.76
CA THR A 219 31.42 2.41 -3.63
C THR A 219 32.41 3.23 -2.83
#